data_6a6cf3dacec6b34bcdbbfde2f65e933a
#
_entry.id   6a6cf3dacec6b34bcdbbfde2f65e933a
#
_cell.length_a   1.000
_cell.length_b   1.000
_cell.length_c   1.000
_cell.angle_alpha   90.00
_cell.angle_beta   90.00
_cell.angle_gamma   90.00
#
_symmetry.space_group_name_H-M   'P 1'
#
loop_
_entity.id
_entity.type
_entity.pdbx_description
1 polymer ?
#
loop_
_entity_poly.entity_id
_entity_poly.type
_entity_poly.pdbx_seq_one_letter_code
_entity_poly.pdbx_strand_id
1 'polypeptide(L)'
;MNKINQLEVPPGRKMVSYDVTALFTSIPVDKAIKIIEERLKSDPTLSQRCELRIDQVLTLLSFCLTTTYFVYNKQFFKQKHGAAMGSSVSPVVANLYMEDFEEKALASAPNPPYLWMRYVDDTFVVIHEYNIEEFTSHINSIDPHIQFTIEPEKNGSIPFLDTEILLNDDASINTKVYRKPTHTDQYLNWNSNHHLEHKRSVVRTLIQRAESIPSTDDFKKEEMEHIKEALAANGYKPWMMKIPKKKEKNKNTAEKSPGNRLPPIALPYIKGLSENLQRLFRMHDVSTYHKPFNTLKSILVKPKDSIEKEDQCGLVYHIKCKNCSDTYIGETGRNMGIRFKEHTSRKGTNSAIKEHLEAKNHICTLEDVKILEREDDWYKRKVKEAILIQRHQPTLNRDKGLELPPIYVPLLSHDPHGSCDISAPSQRH
;
A
#
# COMPACT_ATOMS: atom_id res chain seq x y z
N MET A 1 0.03 -21.41 -12.09
CA MET A 1 0.57 -22.66 -11.53
C MET A 1 0.02 -23.90 -12.21
N ASN A 2 -1.26 -24.19 -12.22
CA ASN A 2 -1.79 -25.43 -12.85
C ASN A 2 -1.40 -25.63 -14.32
N LYS A 3 -1.19 -24.55 -15.08
CA LYS A 3 -0.75 -24.64 -16.47
C LYS A 3 0.76 -24.98 -16.61
N ILE A 4 1.59 -24.50 -15.68
CA ILE A 4 3.03 -24.74 -15.69
C ILE A 4 3.32 -26.20 -15.28
N ASN A 5 2.65 -26.72 -14.27
CA ASN A 5 2.85 -28.09 -13.79
C ASN A 5 2.41 -29.18 -14.79
N GLN A 6 1.67 -28.80 -15.82
CA GLN A 6 1.23 -29.72 -16.91
C GLN A 6 2.01 -29.50 -18.21
N LEU A 7 3.01 -28.63 -18.19
CA LEU A 7 3.80 -28.29 -19.36
C LEU A 7 4.91 -29.34 -19.54
N GLU A 8 5.03 -29.82 -20.76
CA GLU A 8 6.20 -30.57 -21.23
C GLU A 8 7.03 -29.66 -22.13
N VAL A 9 8.33 -29.61 -21.89
CA VAL A 9 9.26 -28.83 -22.71
C VAL A 9 9.79 -29.71 -23.83
N PRO A 10 9.40 -29.47 -25.10
CA PRO A 10 9.86 -30.29 -26.20
C PRO A 10 11.40 -30.26 -26.36
N PRO A 11 12.03 -31.31 -26.90
CA PRO A 11 13.48 -31.35 -27.10
C PRO A 11 14.02 -30.17 -27.90
N GLY A 12 15.20 -29.67 -27.54
CA GLY A 12 15.87 -28.56 -28.18
C GLY A 12 15.32 -27.18 -27.81
N ARG A 13 14.41 -27.12 -26.83
CA ARG A 13 13.85 -25.87 -26.31
C ARG A 13 14.37 -25.56 -24.91
N LYS A 14 14.44 -24.28 -24.62
CA LYS A 14 14.90 -23.70 -23.35
C LYS A 14 13.80 -22.86 -22.70
N MET A 15 13.83 -22.81 -21.39
CA MET A 15 13.03 -21.87 -20.61
C MET A 15 13.77 -20.54 -20.49
N VAL A 16 13.06 -19.46 -20.70
CA VAL A 16 13.59 -18.09 -20.65
C VAL A 16 12.61 -17.21 -19.90
N SER A 17 13.11 -16.33 -19.06
CA SER A 17 12.32 -15.26 -18.48
C SER A 17 12.67 -13.94 -19.13
N TYR A 18 11.65 -13.18 -19.53
CA TYR A 18 11.80 -11.79 -19.98
C TYR A 18 11.19 -10.85 -18.95
N ASP A 19 11.85 -9.73 -18.73
CA ASP A 19 11.37 -8.63 -17.88
C ASP A 19 11.33 -7.34 -18.70
N VAL A 20 10.21 -6.60 -18.59
CA VAL A 20 10.04 -5.32 -19.30
C VAL A 20 10.68 -4.19 -18.50
N THR A 21 11.70 -3.58 -19.07
CA THR A 21 12.41 -2.48 -18.45
C THR A 21 11.47 -1.29 -18.20
N ALA A 22 11.26 -0.95 -16.92
CA ALA A 22 10.50 0.22 -16.49
C ALA A 22 9.11 0.36 -17.15
N LEU A 23 8.35 -0.74 -17.29
CA LEU A 23 7.08 -0.84 -18.03
C LEU A 23 6.19 0.41 -17.87
N PHE A 24 5.80 0.76 -16.64
CA PHE A 24 4.83 1.85 -16.42
C PHE A 24 5.32 3.21 -16.93
N THR A 25 6.59 3.52 -16.78
CA THR A 25 7.17 4.79 -17.22
C THR A 25 7.48 4.83 -18.72
N SER A 26 7.53 3.68 -19.35
CA SER A 26 7.84 3.55 -20.79
C SER A 26 6.61 3.59 -21.70
N ILE A 27 5.40 3.35 -21.16
CA ILE A 27 4.17 3.33 -21.97
C ILE A 27 3.84 4.72 -22.53
N PRO A 28 3.76 4.90 -23.86
CA PRO A 28 3.31 6.15 -24.46
C PRO A 28 1.81 6.32 -24.24
N VAL A 29 1.42 7.34 -23.48
CA VAL A 29 0.01 7.58 -23.10
C VAL A 29 -0.91 7.70 -24.31
N ASP A 30 -0.47 8.42 -25.34
CA ASP A 30 -1.28 8.64 -26.56
C ASP A 30 -1.54 7.35 -27.34
N LYS A 31 -0.52 6.48 -27.45
CA LYS A 31 -0.68 5.15 -28.07
C LYS A 31 -1.59 4.26 -27.24
N ALA A 32 -1.42 4.27 -25.89
CA ALA A 32 -2.25 3.47 -24.99
C ALA A 32 -3.73 3.86 -25.09
N ILE A 33 -4.04 5.15 -25.16
CA ILE A 33 -5.42 5.64 -25.33
C ILE A 33 -6.02 5.14 -26.64
N LYS A 34 -5.27 5.14 -27.76
CA LYS A 34 -5.75 4.62 -29.05
C LYS A 34 -6.05 3.12 -29.00
N ILE A 35 -5.16 2.34 -28.42
CA ILE A 35 -5.37 0.89 -28.22
C ILE A 35 -6.64 0.63 -27.41
N ILE A 36 -6.83 1.39 -26.32
CA ILE A 36 -8.02 1.28 -25.48
C ILE A 36 -9.27 1.70 -26.26
N GLU A 37 -9.22 2.74 -27.07
CA GLU A 37 -10.32 3.14 -27.94
C GLU A 37 -10.74 2.01 -28.89
N GLU A 38 -9.78 1.35 -29.55
CA GLU A 38 -10.05 0.22 -30.43
C GLU A 38 -10.68 -0.96 -29.68
N ARG A 39 -10.16 -1.29 -28.51
CA ARG A 39 -10.73 -2.34 -27.64
C ARG A 39 -12.15 -2.02 -27.18
N LEU A 40 -12.43 -0.76 -26.81
CA LEU A 40 -13.79 -0.33 -26.40
C LEU A 40 -14.77 -0.37 -27.59
N LYS A 41 -14.34 -0.01 -28.80
CA LYS A 41 -15.16 -0.07 -30.02
C LYS A 41 -15.48 -1.51 -30.42
N SER A 42 -14.57 -2.44 -30.18
CA SER A 42 -14.74 -3.86 -30.49
C SER A 42 -15.54 -4.67 -29.46
N ASP A 43 -15.84 -4.07 -28.28
CA ASP A 43 -16.56 -4.76 -27.20
C ASP A 43 -18.08 -4.64 -27.33
N PRO A 44 -18.79 -5.69 -27.78
CA PRO A 44 -20.26 -5.65 -27.94
C PRO A 44 -21.01 -5.58 -26.61
N THR A 45 -20.34 -5.85 -25.48
CA THR A 45 -20.97 -5.88 -24.15
C THR A 45 -20.81 -4.57 -23.40
N LEU A 46 -20.09 -3.61 -23.94
CA LEU A 46 -19.76 -2.34 -23.26
C LEU A 46 -21.03 -1.60 -22.80
N SER A 47 -22.03 -1.47 -23.68
CA SER A 47 -23.29 -0.78 -23.40
C SER A 47 -24.12 -1.42 -22.28
N GLN A 48 -23.90 -2.71 -21.98
CA GLN A 48 -24.57 -3.41 -20.88
C GLN A 48 -23.91 -3.16 -19.52
N ARG A 49 -22.64 -2.72 -19.52
CA ARG A 49 -21.81 -2.57 -18.30
C ARG A 49 -21.47 -1.13 -17.97
N CYS A 50 -21.57 -0.23 -18.94
CA CYS A 50 -21.17 1.16 -18.81
C CYS A 50 -22.20 2.07 -19.47
N GLU A 51 -22.71 3.04 -18.72
CA GLU A 51 -23.65 4.05 -19.25
C GLU A 51 -22.91 5.19 -19.97
N LEU A 52 -21.60 5.31 -19.80
CA LEU A 52 -20.80 6.34 -20.45
C LEU A 52 -20.51 5.95 -21.91
N ARG A 53 -20.56 6.95 -22.79
CA ARG A 53 -20.09 6.78 -24.16
C ARG A 53 -18.58 6.64 -24.23
N ILE A 54 -18.05 6.02 -25.27
CA ILE A 54 -16.63 5.77 -25.48
C ILE A 54 -15.82 7.09 -25.38
N ASP A 55 -16.30 8.16 -26.02
CA ASP A 55 -15.64 9.48 -25.98
C ASP A 55 -15.52 10.04 -24.55
N GLN A 56 -16.53 9.82 -23.71
CA GLN A 56 -16.51 10.24 -22.31
C GLN A 56 -15.52 9.40 -21.49
N VAL A 57 -15.50 8.08 -21.70
CA VAL A 57 -14.52 7.19 -21.05
C VAL A 57 -13.10 7.59 -21.41
N LEU A 58 -12.82 7.83 -22.69
CA LEU A 58 -11.50 8.24 -23.16
C LEU A 58 -11.08 9.62 -22.63
N THR A 59 -12.03 10.56 -22.53
CA THR A 59 -11.78 11.88 -21.94
C THR A 59 -11.36 11.76 -20.48
N LEU A 60 -12.09 10.95 -19.69
CA LEU A 60 -11.76 10.71 -18.28
C LEU A 60 -10.43 9.96 -18.14
N LEU A 61 -10.20 8.96 -18.97
CA LEU A 61 -8.94 8.22 -18.99
C LEU A 61 -7.74 9.13 -19.31
N SER A 62 -7.86 9.94 -20.35
CA SER A 62 -6.84 10.92 -20.72
C SER A 62 -6.56 11.90 -19.59
N PHE A 63 -7.61 12.40 -18.94
CA PHE A 63 -7.47 13.25 -17.76
C PHE A 63 -6.69 12.54 -16.65
N CYS A 64 -7.05 11.31 -16.29
CA CYS A 64 -6.36 10.54 -15.25
C CYS A 64 -4.87 10.29 -15.56
N LEU A 65 -4.53 10.05 -16.84
CA LEU A 65 -3.16 9.74 -17.25
C LEU A 65 -2.28 11.00 -17.43
N THR A 66 -2.87 12.14 -17.82
CA THR A 66 -2.11 13.36 -18.16
C THR A 66 -2.02 14.39 -17.03
N THR A 67 -2.82 14.26 -15.96
CA THR A 67 -2.84 15.20 -14.83
C THR A 67 -2.07 14.70 -13.61
N THR A 68 -1.17 13.75 -13.80
CA THR A 68 -0.34 13.20 -12.73
C THR A 68 0.82 14.14 -12.38
N TYR A 69 1.06 14.32 -11.10
CA TYR A 69 2.19 15.11 -10.60
C TYR A 69 2.88 14.42 -9.43
N PHE A 70 4.11 14.81 -9.17
CA PHE A 70 4.90 14.35 -8.03
C PHE A 70 5.68 15.50 -7.42
N VAL A 71 6.11 15.34 -6.18
CA VAL A 71 6.93 16.31 -5.47
C VAL A 71 8.34 15.75 -5.35
N TYR A 72 9.32 16.54 -5.72
CA TYR A 72 10.74 16.25 -5.53
C TYR A 72 11.46 17.54 -5.13
N ASN A 73 12.27 17.48 -4.09
CA ASN A 73 12.99 18.62 -3.52
C ASN A 73 12.08 19.86 -3.32
N LYS A 74 10.89 19.61 -2.71
CA LYS A 74 9.84 20.62 -2.42
C LYS A 74 9.24 21.32 -3.65
N GLN A 75 9.54 20.86 -4.85
CA GLN A 75 8.97 21.38 -6.09
C GLN A 75 7.99 20.39 -6.70
N PHE A 76 6.92 20.93 -7.30
CA PHE A 76 5.94 20.13 -8.01
C PHE A 76 6.37 19.92 -9.45
N PHE A 77 6.37 18.67 -9.88
CA PHE A 77 6.67 18.26 -11.25
C PHE A 77 5.46 17.55 -11.84
N LYS A 78 5.13 17.88 -13.07
CA LYS A 78 4.14 17.14 -13.85
C LYS A 78 4.84 15.99 -14.55
N GLN A 79 4.28 14.78 -14.46
CA GLN A 79 4.76 13.63 -15.22
C GLN A 79 4.44 13.86 -16.71
N LYS A 80 5.44 13.78 -17.57
CA LYS A 80 5.29 14.01 -19.03
C LYS A 80 5.11 12.70 -19.80
N HIS A 81 5.69 11.61 -19.32
CA HIS A 81 5.72 10.32 -20.01
C HIS A 81 5.31 9.20 -19.08
N GLY A 82 4.74 8.14 -19.66
CA GLY A 82 4.37 6.94 -18.94
C GLY A 82 3.11 7.04 -18.10
N ALA A 83 2.71 5.92 -17.56
CA ALA A 83 1.61 5.78 -16.60
C ALA A 83 2.14 5.90 -15.17
N ALA A 84 1.45 6.65 -14.31
CA ALA A 84 1.92 6.89 -12.96
C ALA A 84 1.86 5.63 -12.09
N MET A 85 2.97 5.26 -11.45
CA MET A 85 3.00 4.21 -10.43
C MET A 85 2.11 4.62 -9.25
N GLY A 86 1.19 3.73 -8.86
CA GLY A 86 0.25 3.98 -7.76
C GLY A 86 -1.12 4.54 -8.18
N SER A 87 -1.32 4.88 -9.44
CA SER A 87 -2.66 5.09 -9.99
C SER A 87 -3.37 3.75 -10.19
N SER A 88 -4.63 3.64 -9.79
CA SER A 88 -5.43 2.42 -10.00
C SER A 88 -5.71 2.11 -11.47
N VAL A 89 -5.56 3.08 -12.35
CA VAL A 89 -5.77 2.96 -13.80
C VAL A 89 -4.53 2.40 -14.50
N SER A 90 -3.33 2.74 -14.02
CA SER A 90 -2.07 2.38 -14.68
C SER A 90 -1.85 0.87 -14.92
N PRO A 91 -2.16 -0.04 -13.99
CA PRO A 91 -2.01 -1.48 -14.24
C PRO A 91 -2.93 -1.99 -15.37
N VAL A 92 -4.14 -1.46 -15.48
CA VAL A 92 -5.08 -1.85 -16.52
C VAL A 92 -4.61 -1.35 -17.88
N VAL A 93 -4.17 -0.09 -17.95
CA VAL A 93 -3.62 0.52 -19.16
C VAL A 93 -2.37 -0.24 -19.62
N ALA A 94 -1.46 -0.55 -18.70
CA ALA A 94 -0.25 -1.31 -19.01
C ALA A 94 -0.60 -2.71 -19.53
N ASN A 95 -1.57 -3.39 -18.93
CA ASN A 95 -1.96 -4.72 -19.39
C ASN A 95 -2.55 -4.70 -20.81
N LEU A 96 -3.44 -3.76 -21.11
CA LEU A 96 -4.04 -3.62 -22.45
C LEU A 96 -2.99 -3.23 -23.52
N TYR A 97 -2.04 -2.38 -23.14
CA TYR A 97 -0.93 -2.01 -24.02
C TYR A 97 -0.04 -3.20 -24.35
N MET A 98 0.29 -4.00 -23.32
CA MET A 98 1.10 -5.20 -23.49
C MET A 98 0.37 -6.31 -24.25
N GLU A 99 -0.95 -6.43 -24.12
CA GLU A 99 -1.74 -7.38 -24.93
C GLU A 99 -1.68 -7.03 -26.42
N ASP A 100 -1.83 -5.76 -26.78
CA ASP A 100 -1.68 -5.30 -28.18
C ASP A 100 -0.25 -5.51 -28.69
N PHE A 101 0.75 -5.22 -27.87
CA PHE A 101 2.15 -5.47 -28.18
C PHE A 101 2.39 -6.96 -28.47
N GLU A 102 1.90 -7.84 -27.59
CA GLU A 102 2.06 -9.30 -27.72
C GLU A 102 1.38 -9.85 -28.96
N GLU A 103 0.18 -9.40 -29.27
CA GLU A 103 -0.53 -9.78 -30.50
C GLU A 103 0.30 -9.45 -31.75
N LYS A 104 0.92 -8.26 -31.79
CA LYS A 104 1.78 -7.83 -32.92
C LYS A 104 3.11 -8.58 -32.95
N ALA A 105 3.78 -8.69 -31.81
CA ALA A 105 5.09 -9.31 -31.68
C ALA A 105 5.06 -10.81 -32.07
N LEU A 106 4.08 -11.54 -31.53
CA LEU A 106 3.97 -12.97 -31.79
C LEU A 106 3.48 -13.29 -33.16
N ALA A 107 2.60 -12.46 -33.75
CA ALA A 107 2.11 -12.65 -35.12
C ALA A 107 3.18 -12.36 -36.17
N SER A 108 4.12 -11.44 -35.91
CA SER A 108 5.19 -11.05 -36.83
C SER A 108 6.50 -11.80 -36.61
N ALA A 109 6.60 -12.63 -35.57
CA ALA A 109 7.82 -13.37 -35.26
C ALA A 109 8.09 -14.45 -36.34
N PRO A 110 9.30 -14.50 -36.92
CA PRO A 110 9.66 -15.54 -37.88
C PRO A 110 9.60 -16.96 -37.28
N ASN A 111 10.03 -17.06 -36.01
CA ASN A 111 10.06 -18.28 -35.21
C ASN A 111 9.41 -18.02 -33.85
N PRO A 112 8.06 -18.06 -33.76
CA PRO A 112 7.37 -17.78 -32.50
C PRO A 112 7.70 -18.82 -31.41
N PRO A 113 7.68 -18.40 -30.14
CA PRO A 113 7.92 -19.32 -29.02
C PRO A 113 6.81 -20.38 -28.92
N TYR A 114 7.17 -21.54 -28.37
CA TYR A 114 6.20 -22.60 -28.08
C TYR A 114 5.20 -22.19 -27.02
N LEU A 115 5.67 -21.41 -26.00
CA LEU A 115 4.85 -20.88 -24.93
C LEU A 115 5.27 -19.45 -24.63
N TRP A 116 4.28 -18.58 -24.42
CA TRP A 116 4.43 -17.21 -23.94
C TRP A 116 3.41 -16.97 -22.84
N MET A 117 3.86 -16.69 -21.62
CA MET A 117 3.00 -16.42 -20.46
C MET A 117 3.50 -15.20 -19.70
N ARG A 118 2.75 -14.11 -19.77
CA ARG A 118 3.10 -12.87 -19.08
C ARG A 118 2.31 -12.70 -17.76
N TYR A 119 3.01 -12.19 -16.77
CA TYR A 119 2.44 -11.69 -15.52
C TYR A 119 2.95 -10.27 -15.28
N VAL A 120 2.16 -9.27 -15.67
CA VAL A 120 2.48 -7.82 -15.66
C VAL A 120 3.69 -7.49 -16.52
N ASP A 121 4.87 -7.40 -15.96
CA ASP A 121 6.18 -7.15 -16.56
C ASP A 121 7.03 -8.42 -16.76
N ASP A 122 6.86 -9.41 -15.90
CA ASP A 122 7.56 -10.69 -15.99
C ASP A 122 6.91 -11.62 -17.04
N THR A 123 7.68 -12.22 -17.91
CA THR A 123 7.17 -13.15 -18.95
C THR A 123 7.96 -14.44 -18.96
N PHE A 124 7.28 -15.57 -18.76
CA PHE A 124 7.86 -16.91 -18.90
C PHE A 124 7.66 -17.43 -20.31
N VAL A 125 8.73 -17.89 -20.94
CA VAL A 125 8.77 -18.30 -22.35
C VAL A 125 9.47 -19.64 -22.51
N VAL A 126 8.94 -20.48 -23.39
CA VAL A 126 9.61 -21.69 -23.87
C VAL A 126 9.86 -21.52 -25.37
N ILE A 127 11.13 -21.53 -25.77
CA ILE A 127 11.56 -21.23 -27.13
C ILE A 127 12.70 -22.16 -27.53
N HIS A 128 12.87 -22.36 -28.83
CA HIS A 128 14.01 -23.14 -29.36
C HIS A 128 15.34 -22.42 -29.09
N GLU A 129 16.33 -23.14 -28.60
CA GLU A 129 17.61 -22.57 -28.15
C GLU A 129 18.27 -21.67 -29.22
N TYR A 130 18.26 -22.07 -30.48
CA TYR A 130 18.86 -21.29 -31.59
C TYR A 130 18.07 -20.02 -31.97
N ASN A 131 16.83 -19.90 -31.51
CA ASN A 131 15.97 -18.75 -31.87
C ASN A 131 15.93 -17.68 -30.75
N ILE A 132 16.61 -17.89 -29.63
CA ILE A 132 16.54 -16.96 -28.48
C ILE A 132 17.02 -15.56 -28.85
N GLU A 133 18.18 -15.45 -29.48
CA GLU A 133 18.79 -14.14 -29.83
C GLU A 133 17.97 -13.43 -30.88
N GLU A 134 17.55 -14.17 -31.93
CA GLU A 134 16.73 -13.63 -33.02
C GLU A 134 15.38 -13.12 -32.48
N PHE A 135 14.71 -13.91 -31.66
CA PHE A 135 13.43 -13.55 -31.08
C PHE A 135 13.57 -12.39 -30.11
N THR A 136 14.64 -12.36 -29.29
CA THR A 136 14.90 -11.22 -28.39
C THR A 136 15.09 -9.92 -29.17
N SER A 137 15.85 -9.97 -30.26
CA SER A 137 16.05 -8.82 -31.13
C SER A 137 14.74 -8.40 -31.81
N HIS A 138 13.95 -9.38 -32.24
CA HIS A 138 12.64 -9.13 -32.83
C HIS A 138 11.69 -8.41 -31.89
N ILE A 139 11.44 -8.93 -30.68
CA ILE A 139 10.51 -8.29 -29.72
C ILE A 139 10.96 -6.89 -29.32
N ASN A 140 12.27 -6.65 -29.20
CA ASN A 140 12.83 -5.33 -28.90
C ASN A 140 12.74 -4.35 -30.08
N SER A 141 12.48 -4.83 -31.31
CA SER A 141 12.28 -4.00 -32.50
C SER A 141 10.83 -3.54 -32.72
N ILE A 142 9.84 -4.21 -32.12
CA ILE A 142 8.41 -3.95 -32.34
C ILE A 142 7.98 -2.57 -31.85
N ASP A 143 8.42 -2.17 -30.62
CA ASP A 143 8.15 -0.85 -30.09
C ASP A 143 9.39 -0.32 -29.36
N PRO A 144 9.93 0.84 -29.76
CA PRO A 144 11.13 1.40 -29.15
C PRO A 144 10.94 1.77 -27.68
N HIS A 145 9.70 1.89 -27.22
CA HIS A 145 9.39 2.20 -25.82
C HIS A 145 9.36 0.97 -24.91
N ILE A 146 9.18 -0.22 -25.46
CA ILE A 146 9.11 -1.48 -24.72
C ILE A 146 10.39 -2.27 -24.99
N GLN A 147 11.20 -2.41 -23.96
CA GLN A 147 12.48 -3.11 -24.06
C GLN A 147 12.52 -4.24 -23.03
N PHE A 148 12.87 -5.43 -23.51
CA PHE A 148 12.98 -6.62 -22.68
C PHE A 148 14.42 -6.93 -22.34
N THR A 149 14.63 -7.27 -21.09
CA THR A 149 15.83 -7.97 -20.63
C THR A 149 15.54 -9.47 -20.56
N ILE A 150 16.57 -10.29 -20.69
CA ILE A 150 16.45 -11.73 -20.76
C ILE A 150 17.23 -12.40 -19.63
N GLU A 151 16.63 -13.40 -19.02
CA GLU A 151 17.27 -14.32 -18.10
C GLU A 151 17.02 -15.75 -18.57
N PRO A 152 18.02 -16.43 -19.18
CA PRO A 152 17.88 -17.82 -19.59
C PRO A 152 17.99 -18.77 -18.39
N GLU A 153 17.41 -19.96 -18.52
CA GLU A 153 17.58 -21.02 -17.54
C GLU A 153 19.06 -21.36 -17.30
N LYS A 154 19.37 -21.76 -16.09
CA LYS A 154 20.69 -22.26 -15.68
C LYS A 154 20.57 -23.70 -15.18
N ASN A 155 21.23 -24.63 -15.85
CA ASN A 155 21.20 -26.05 -15.50
C ASN A 155 19.76 -26.62 -15.37
N GLY A 156 18.87 -26.25 -16.29
CA GLY A 156 17.48 -26.71 -16.27
C GLY A 156 16.63 -26.04 -15.18
N SER A 157 17.11 -24.98 -14.53
CA SER A 157 16.35 -24.23 -13.50
C SER A 157 16.18 -22.77 -13.89
N ILE A 158 14.99 -22.22 -13.63
CA ILE A 158 14.69 -20.81 -13.83
C ILE A 158 13.75 -20.28 -12.75
N PRO A 159 14.06 -19.15 -12.10
CA PRO A 159 13.13 -18.48 -11.23
C PRO A 159 12.07 -17.71 -12.03
N PHE A 160 10.80 -17.88 -11.67
CA PHE A 160 9.72 -17.10 -12.21
C PHE A 160 8.72 -16.74 -11.10
N LEU A 161 8.54 -15.46 -10.83
CA LEU A 161 7.78 -14.93 -9.70
C LEU A 161 8.30 -15.48 -8.35
N ASP A 162 7.47 -16.21 -7.61
CA ASP A 162 7.83 -16.86 -6.33
C ASP A 162 8.06 -18.37 -6.46
N THR A 163 8.27 -18.84 -7.70
CA THR A 163 8.44 -20.24 -8.06
C THR A 163 9.78 -20.46 -8.77
N GLU A 164 10.50 -21.48 -8.37
CA GLU A 164 11.61 -22.03 -9.15
C GLU A 164 11.09 -23.20 -10.00
N ILE A 165 11.27 -23.09 -11.30
CA ILE A 165 10.83 -24.07 -12.29
C ILE A 165 12.04 -24.92 -12.68
N LEU A 166 11.90 -26.24 -12.55
CA LEU A 166 12.94 -27.22 -12.79
C LEU A 166 12.53 -28.10 -13.97
N LEU A 167 13.40 -28.18 -14.96
CA LEU A 167 13.26 -29.12 -16.08
C LEU A 167 13.91 -30.43 -15.73
N ASN A 168 13.15 -31.53 -15.82
CA ASN A 168 13.63 -32.88 -15.61
C ASN A 168 14.16 -33.51 -16.92
N ASP A 169 14.92 -34.60 -16.81
CA ASP A 169 15.48 -35.30 -17.96
C ASP A 169 14.39 -35.89 -18.89
N ASP A 170 13.21 -36.18 -18.35
CA ASP A 170 12.04 -36.66 -19.10
C ASP A 170 11.21 -35.54 -19.76
N ALA A 171 11.73 -34.32 -19.82
CA ALA A 171 11.08 -33.12 -20.34
C ALA A 171 9.89 -32.60 -19.49
N SER A 172 9.58 -33.26 -18.39
CA SER A 172 8.56 -32.77 -17.44
C SER A 172 9.10 -31.61 -16.61
N ILE A 173 8.18 -30.84 -16.02
CA ILE A 173 8.53 -29.72 -15.15
C ILE A 173 8.16 -30.01 -13.71
N ASN A 174 9.09 -29.73 -12.82
CA ASN A 174 8.84 -29.63 -11.39
C ASN A 174 8.89 -28.18 -10.93
N THR A 175 8.17 -27.89 -9.86
CA THR A 175 8.15 -26.56 -9.24
C THR A 175 8.46 -26.64 -7.76
N LYS A 176 9.20 -25.65 -7.25
CA LYS A 176 9.42 -25.44 -5.82
C LYS A 176 9.35 -23.94 -5.48
N VAL A 177 9.28 -23.60 -4.20
CA VAL A 177 9.23 -22.21 -3.77
C VAL A 177 10.58 -21.54 -4.01
N TYR A 178 10.58 -20.44 -4.76
CA TYR A 178 11.76 -19.62 -4.96
C TYR A 178 11.89 -18.55 -3.87
N ARG A 179 13.10 -18.37 -3.38
CA ARG A 179 13.49 -17.27 -2.49
C ARG A 179 14.67 -16.52 -3.06
N LYS A 180 14.52 -15.21 -3.21
CA LYS A 180 15.64 -14.37 -3.66
C LYS A 180 16.83 -14.53 -2.67
N PRO A 181 18.08 -14.46 -3.13
CA PRO A 181 19.26 -14.53 -2.25
C PRO A 181 19.26 -13.53 -1.09
N THR A 182 18.54 -12.42 -1.25
CA THR A 182 18.36 -11.37 -0.23
C THR A 182 17.26 -11.68 0.76
N HIS A 183 16.54 -12.82 0.64
CA HIS A 183 15.47 -13.20 1.53
C HIS A 183 16.02 -13.54 2.93
N THR A 184 15.40 -13.00 3.98
CA THR A 184 15.89 -13.10 5.36
C THR A 184 15.03 -13.96 6.28
N ASP A 185 13.94 -14.52 5.80
CA ASP A 185 12.92 -15.23 6.58
C ASP A 185 12.35 -14.43 7.78
N GLN A 186 12.47 -13.10 7.72
CA GLN A 186 11.88 -12.24 8.74
C GLN A 186 10.40 -12.01 8.44
N TYR A 187 9.57 -12.57 9.31
CA TYR A 187 8.12 -12.42 9.28
C TYR A 187 7.62 -11.62 10.48
N LEU A 188 6.31 -11.39 10.54
CA LEU A 188 5.69 -10.74 11.71
C LEU A 188 6.02 -11.54 12.96
N ASN A 189 6.82 -10.97 13.87
CA ASN A 189 7.24 -11.64 15.09
C ASN A 189 6.04 -11.96 15.99
N TRP A 190 6.04 -13.14 16.61
CA TRP A 190 4.97 -13.58 17.51
C TRP A 190 4.76 -12.61 18.69
N ASN A 191 5.82 -12.04 19.23
CA ASN A 191 5.75 -11.10 20.36
C ASN A 191 5.34 -9.68 19.95
N SER A 192 5.16 -9.41 18.66
CA SER A 192 4.71 -8.11 18.18
C SER A 192 3.30 -7.78 18.71
N ASN A 193 3.01 -6.49 18.88
CA ASN A 193 1.69 -6.04 19.32
C ASN A 193 0.68 -5.98 18.16
N HIS A 194 0.35 -7.17 17.61
CA HIS A 194 -0.66 -7.33 16.58
C HIS A 194 -1.73 -8.32 17.01
N HIS A 195 -2.94 -8.14 16.51
CA HIS A 195 -4.03 -9.08 16.76
C HIS A 195 -3.67 -10.48 16.26
N LEU A 196 -4.16 -11.50 16.98
CA LEU A 196 -3.84 -12.92 16.72
C LEU A 196 -4.12 -13.35 15.26
N GLU A 197 -5.18 -12.82 14.64
CA GLU A 197 -5.52 -13.15 13.25
C GLU A 197 -4.46 -12.68 12.25
N HIS A 198 -3.77 -11.56 12.50
CA HIS A 198 -2.65 -11.13 11.65
C HIS A 198 -1.50 -12.13 11.72
N LYS A 199 -1.16 -12.61 12.92
CA LYS A 199 -0.12 -13.63 13.13
C LYS A 199 -0.50 -14.96 12.49
N ARG A 200 -1.75 -15.38 12.64
CA ARG A 200 -2.28 -16.59 11.99
C ARG A 200 -2.34 -16.48 10.48
N SER A 201 -2.56 -15.27 9.93
CA SER A 201 -2.57 -15.08 8.49
C SER A 201 -1.19 -15.32 7.87
N VAL A 202 -0.11 -14.90 8.55
CA VAL A 202 1.26 -15.20 8.11
C VAL A 202 1.48 -16.72 8.02
N VAL A 203 1.18 -17.44 9.10
CA VAL A 203 1.31 -18.91 9.12
C VAL A 203 0.48 -19.56 8.03
N ARG A 204 -0.78 -19.12 7.86
CA ARG A 204 -1.70 -19.67 6.85
C ARG A 204 -1.19 -19.43 5.43
N THR A 205 -0.69 -18.22 5.14
CA THR A 205 -0.14 -17.88 3.82
C THR A 205 1.10 -18.72 3.51
N LEU A 206 2.02 -18.88 4.45
CA LEU A 206 3.23 -19.69 4.25
C LEU A 206 2.89 -21.17 4.01
N ILE A 207 2.00 -21.74 4.83
CA ILE A 207 1.58 -23.14 4.65
C ILE A 207 0.85 -23.30 3.31
N GLN A 208 -0.03 -22.38 2.94
CA GLN A 208 -0.71 -22.43 1.64
C GLN A 208 0.26 -22.38 0.47
N ARG A 209 1.35 -21.59 0.56
CA ARG A 209 2.42 -21.57 -0.45
C ARG A 209 3.13 -22.93 -0.52
N ALA A 210 3.48 -23.50 0.64
CA ALA A 210 4.12 -24.82 0.70
C ALA A 210 3.27 -25.96 0.14
N GLU A 211 1.95 -25.84 0.21
CA GLU A 211 1.02 -26.83 -0.32
C GLU A 211 0.72 -26.63 -1.82
N SER A 212 0.73 -25.37 -2.30
CA SER A 212 0.26 -25.03 -3.65
C SER A 212 1.35 -24.84 -4.69
N ILE A 213 2.57 -24.46 -4.31
CA ILE A 213 3.67 -24.19 -5.24
C ILE A 213 4.45 -25.46 -5.59
N PRO A 214 4.96 -26.25 -4.63
CA PRO A 214 5.76 -27.42 -4.96
C PRO A 214 4.92 -28.50 -5.65
N SER A 215 5.47 -29.06 -6.73
CA SER A 215 4.80 -30.10 -7.52
C SER A 215 4.91 -31.49 -6.90
N THR A 216 6.02 -31.78 -6.19
CA THR A 216 6.28 -33.07 -5.60
C THR A 216 6.10 -33.07 -4.09
N ASP A 217 5.80 -34.25 -3.52
CA ASP A 217 5.62 -34.36 -2.07
C ASP A 217 6.95 -34.18 -1.30
N ASP A 218 8.08 -34.44 -1.92
CA ASP A 218 9.39 -34.23 -1.29
C ASP A 218 9.70 -32.73 -1.20
N PHE A 219 9.45 -31.96 -2.25
CA PHE A 219 9.56 -30.49 -2.20
C PHE A 219 8.58 -29.87 -1.23
N LYS A 220 7.36 -30.42 -1.08
CA LYS A 220 6.42 -29.97 -0.06
C LYS A 220 6.91 -30.21 1.36
N LYS A 221 7.53 -31.36 1.60
CA LYS A 221 8.11 -31.67 2.91
C LYS A 221 9.29 -30.77 3.24
N GLU A 222 10.22 -30.61 2.29
CA GLU A 222 11.37 -29.68 2.42
C GLU A 222 10.89 -28.26 2.74
N GLU A 223 9.95 -27.73 1.96
CA GLU A 223 9.39 -26.38 2.18
C GLU A 223 8.68 -26.28 3.53
N MET A 224 7.96 -27.31 3.94
CA MET A 224 7.27 -27.32 5.23
C MET A 224 8.25 -27.34 6.42
N GLU A 225 9.40 -28.00 6.29
CA GLU A 225 10.46 -27.98 7.29
C GLU A 225 11.10 -26.60 7.37
N HIS A 226 11.45 -26.01 6.23
CA HIS A 226 11.95 -24.65 6.17
C HIS A 226 11.01 -23.64 6.84
N ILE A 227 9.71 -23.72 6.56
CA ILE A 227 8.70 -22.83 7.19
C ILE A 227 8.65 -23.02 8.71
N LYS A 228 8.77 -24.25 9.21
CA LYS A 228 8.81 -24.51 10.65
C LYS A 228 10.00 -23.82 11.31
N GLU A 229 11.18 -23.91 10.70
CA GLU A 229 12.41 -23.26 11.18
C GLU A 229 12.27 -21.73 11.14
N ALA A 230 11.84 -21.19 10.01
CA ALA A 230 11.64 -19.76 9.83
C ALA A 230 10.61 -19.20 10.83
N LEU A 231 9.48 -19.88 11.03
CA LEU A 231 8.47 -19.46 12.01
C LEU A 231 8.99 -19.58 13.45
N ALA A 232 9.75 -20.62 13.78
CA ALA A 232 10.38 -20.79 15.09
C ALA A 232 11.34 -19.62 15.39
N ALA A 233 12.17 -19.23 14.43
CA ALA A 233 13.05 -18.05 14.52
C ALA A 233 12.28 -16.74 14.75
N ASN A 234 11.04 -16.64 14.27
CA ASN A 234 10.12 -15.51 14.50
C ASN A 234 9.25 -15.67 15.76
N GLY A 235 9.57 -16.63 16.66
CA GLY A 235 8.94 -16.82 17.97
C GLY A 235 7.63 -17.62 17.95
N TYR A 236 7.27 -18.26 16.84
CA TYR A 236 6.09 -19.13 16.76
C TYR A 236 6.40 -20.51 17.35
N LYS A 237 5.50 -21.02 18.19
CA LYS A 237 5.62 -22.38 18.74
C LYS A 237 4.95 -23.41 17.84
N PRO A 238 5.37 -24.68 17.83
CA PRO A 238 4.83 -25.72 16.94
C PRO A 238 3.31 -25.86 16.94
N TRP A 239 2.65 -25.70 18.09
CA TRP A 239 1.20 -25.80 18.19
C TRP A 239 0.46 -24.64 17.47
N MET A 240 1.14 -23.49 17.27
CA MET A 240 0.58 -22.32 16.57
C MET A 240 0.52 -22.53 15.06
N MET A 241 1.33 -23.46 14.55
CA MET A 241 1.38 -23.83 13.13
C MET A 241 0.26 -24.81 12.76
N LYS A 242 -0.41 -25.42 13.75
CA LYS A 242 -1.59 -26.26 13.52
C LYS A 242 -2.78 -25.35 13.16
N ILE A 243 -2.98 -25.11 11.85
CA ILE A 243 -4.15 -24.41 11.37
C ILE A 243 -5.29 -25.43 11.26
N PRO A 244 -6.45 -25.19 11.91
CA PRO A 244 -7.62 -26.01 11.67
C PRO A 244 -7.94 -25.93 10.17
N LYS A 245 -8.00 -27.06 9.49
CA LYS A 245 -8.51 -27.10 8.11
C LYS A 245 -9.85 -26.38 8.12
N LYS A 246 -9.99 -25.37 7.26
CA LYS A 246 -11.25 -24.65 7.10
C LYS A 246 -12.28 -25.70 6.77
N LYS A 247 -13.23 -25.97 7.69
CA LYS A 247 -14.38 -26.79 7.35
C LYS A 247 -14.98 -26.17 6.11
N GLU A 248 -15.08 -26.91 5.04
CA GLU A 248 -15.82 -26.47 3.87
C GLU A 248 -17.16 -25.99 4.38
N LYS A 249 -17.40 -24.68 4.26
CA LYS A 249 -18.73 -24.16 4.52
C LYS A 249 -19.61 -24.83 3.50
N ASN A 250 -20.44 -25.76 3.93
CA ASN A 250 -21.52 -26.28 3.10
C ASN A 250 -22.16 -25.08 2.39
N LYS A 251 -22.10 -25.06 1.06
CA LYS A 251 -22.73 -24.04 0.21
C LYS A 251 -24.27 -23.92 0.43
N ASN A 252 -24.79 -24.73 1.31
CA ASN A 252 -26.24 -24.78 1.68
C ASN A 252 -26.61 -23.86 2.88
N THR A 253 -25.73 -23.05 3.39
CA THR A 253 -26.19 -21.92 4.22
C THR A 253 -26.77 -20.90 3.28
N ALA A 254 -28.13 -20.89 3.22
CA ALA A 254 -28.98 -19.95 2.53
C ALA A 254 -28.28 -18.59 2.32
N GLU A 255 -28.31 -18.14 1.09
CA GLU A 255 -28.03 -16.76 0.72
C GLU A 255 -28.77 -15.84 1.69
N LYS A 256 -28.08 -15.45 2.76
CA LYS A 256 -28.56 -14.34 3.56
C LYS A 256 -28.48 -13.16 2.59
N SER A 257 -29.68 -12.73 2.17
CA SER A 257 -29.92 -11.53 1.38
C SER A 257 -28.87 -10.44 1.72
N PRO A 258 -28.43 -9.63 0.75
CA PRO A 258 -27.56 -8.49 0.98
C PRO A 258 -28.35 -7.42 1.74
N GLY A 259 -28.77 -7.74 2.96
CA GLY A 259 -29.28 -6.77 3.91
C GLY A 259 -28.17 -5.80 4.26
N ASN A 260 -28.52 -4.55 4.44
CA ASN A 260 -27.72 -3.40 4.83
C ASN A 260 -26.66 -3.73 5.91
N ARG A 261 -25.56 -4.39 5.50
CA ARG A 261 -24.43 -4.61 6.42
C ARG A 261 -23.68 -3.31 6.52
N LEU A 262 -23.70 -2.72 7.70
CA LEU A 262 -22.82 -1.59 8.02
C LEU A 262 -21.37 -1.96 7.71
N PRO A 263 -20.60 -1.03 7.17
CA PRO A 263 -19.17 -1.25 6.90
C PRO A 263 -18.46 -1.62 8.22
N PRO A 264 -17.45 -2.51 8.19
CA PRO A 264 -16.78 -2.94 9.40
C PRO A 264 -16.01 -1.79 10.05
N ILE A 265 -16.08 -1.69 11.38
CA ILE A 265 -15.41 -0.64 12.17
C ILE A 265 -13.96 -1.02 12.42
N ALA A 266 -13.05 -0.08 12.15
CA ALA A 266 -11.63 -0.24 12.47
C ALA A 266 -11.39 0.04 13.96
N LEU A 267 -10.84 -0.92 14.69
CA LEU A 267 -10.45 -0.76 16.08
C LEU A 267 -8.92 -0.74 16.21
N PRO A 268 -8.33 0.22 16.94
CA PRO A 268 -6.93 0.11 17.35
C PRO A 268 -6.75 -1.16 18.17
N TYR A 269 -5.65 -1.90 17.94
CA TYR A 269 -5.41 -3.12 18.68
C TYR A 269 -4.74 -2.82 20.01
N ILE A 270 -5.45 -3.11 21.10
CA ILE A 270 -4.96 -3.12 22.48
C ILE A 270 -5.33 -4.48 23.04
N LYS A 271 -4.30 -5.28 23.38
CA LYS A 271 -4.47 -6.65 23.85
C LYS A 271 -5.40 -6.71 25.07
N GLY A 272 -6.38 -7.60 25.05
CA GLY A 272 -7.41 -7.78 26.08
C GLY A 272 -8.61 -6.84 25.95
N LEU A 273 -8.41 -5.58 25.58
CA LEU A 273 -9.50 -4.61 25.39
C LEU A 273 -10.18 -4.81 24.04
N SER A 274 -9.41 -4.88 22.98
CA SER A 274 -9.96 -4.94 21.62
C SER A 274 -10.73 -6.22 21.33
N GLU A 275 -10.32 -7.34 21.93
CA GLU A 275 -11.05 -8.61 21.84
C GLU A 275 -12.39 -8.55 22.58
N ASN A 276 -12.45 -7.88 23.72
CA ASN A 276 -13.69 -7.70 24.46
C ASN A 276 -14.65 -6.77 23.72
N LEU A 277 -14.15 -5.66 23.18
CA LEU A 277 -14.95 -4.78 22.32
C LEU A 277 -15.46 -5.49 21.08
N GLN A 278 -14.64 -6.32 20.44
CA GLN A 278 -15.07 -7.11 19.28
C GLN A 278 -16.22 -8.06 19.61
N ARG A 279 -16.20 -8.70 20.80
CA ARG A 279 -17.30 -9.56 21.25
C ARG A 279 -18.58 -8.73 21.45
N LEU A 280 -18.46 -7.57 22.10
CA LEU A 280 -19.59 -6.68 22.33
C LEU A 280 -20.21 -6.21 21.00
N PHE A 281 -19.41 -5.71 20.06
CA PHE A 281 -19.89 -5.29 18.74
C PHE A 281 -20.54 -6.42 17.96
N ARG A 282 -20.01 -7.65 18.07
CA ARG A 282 -20.61 -8.82 17.41
C ARG A 282 -22.00 -9.15 17.97
N MET A 283 -22.27 -8.89 19.24
CA MET A 283 -23.61 -9.07 19.83
C MET A 283 -24.65 -8.12 19.22
N HIS A 284 -24.19 -7.03 18.62
CA HIS A 284 -25.02 -6.04 17.94
C HIS A 284 -24.87 -6.09 16.39
N ASP A 285 -24.43 -7.24 15.83
CA ASP A 285 -24.23 -7.46 14.40
C ASP A 285 -23.24 -6.47 13.72
N VAL A 286 -22.42 -5.79 14.50
CA VAL A 286 -21.40 -4.88 13.99
C VAL A 286 -20.08 -5.63 13.76
N SER A 287 -19.64 -5.67 12.50
CA SER A 287 -18.35 -6.25 12.13
C SER A 287 -17.21 -5.30 12.50
N THR A 288 -16.12 -5.84 13.02
CA THR A 288 -14.93 -5.05 13.38
C THR A 288 -13.67 -5.69 12.81
N TYR A 289 -12.65 -4.85 12.54
CA TYR A 289 -11.31 -5.31 12.22
C TYR A 289 -10.28 -4.51 13.01
N HIS A 290 -9.10 -5.11 13.23
CA HIS A 290 -8.08 -4.51 14.08
C HIS A 290 -6.98 -3.85 13.24
N LYS A 291 -6.52 -2.67 13.66
CA LYS A 291 -5.32 -2.00 13.14
C LYS A 291 -4.28 -1.88 14.24
N PRO A 292 -2.97 -1.98 13.93
CA PRO A 292 -1.93 -1.64 14.90
C PRO A 292 -2.13 -0.22 15.43
N PHE A 293 -1.98 -0.03 16.75
CA PHE A 293 -2.11 1.29 17.37
C PHE A 293 -1.00 2.23 16.90
N ASN A 294 0.26 1.75 16.94
CA ASN A 294 1.43 2.44 16.43
C ASN A 294 2.17 1.55 15.43
N THR A 295 2.73 2.14 14.39
CA THR A 295 3.56 1.45 13.41
C THR A 295 4.95 2.09 13.34
N LEU A 296 5.98 1.32 13.03
CA LEU A 296 7.33 1.86 12.78
C LEU A 296 7.33 2.95 11.71
N LYS A 297 6.42 2.86 10.74
CA LYS A 297 6.24 3.88 9.70
C LYS A 297 5.96 5.28 10.27
N SER A 298 5.36 5.40 11.46
CA SER A 298 5.09 6.69 12.11
C SER A 298 6.35 7.31 12.73
N ILE A 299 7.36 6.49 13.01
CA ILE A 299 8.59 6.87 13.72
C ILE A 299 9.77 7.00 12.74
N LEU A 300 9.81 6.14 11.72
CA LEU A 300 10.89 6.15 10.75
C LEU A 300 10.84 7.39 9.86
N VAL A 301 12.02 7.81 9.40
CA VAL A 301 12.16 8.90 8.43
C VAL A 301 11.31 8.62 7.20
N LYS A 302 10.47 9.58 6.84
CA LYS A 302 9.67 9.49 5.62
C LYS A 302 10.56 9.83 4.42
N PRO A 303 10.63 8.97 3.39
CA PRO A 303 11.47 9.23 2.21
C PRO A 303 10.95 10.37 1.31
N LYS A 304 9.75 10.89 1.60
CA LYS A 304 9.16 12.03 0.89
C LYS A 304 9.58 13.33 1.54
N ASP A 305 9.71 14.38 0.75
CA ASP A 305 10.01 15.72 1.21
C ASP A 305 9.07 16.15 2.35
N SER A 306 9.63 16.79 3.37
CA SER A 306 8.84 17.39 4.43
C SER A 306 8.13 18.63 3.89
N ILE A 307 6.83 18.74 4.19
CA ILE A 307 6.08 19.98 3.94
C ILE A 307 6.52 21.00 4.99
N GLU A 308 6.86 22.21 4.56
CA GLU A 308 7.19 23.30 5.48
C GLU A 308 6.03 23.54 6.45
N LYS A 309 6.37 23.96 7.69
CA LYS A 309 5.36 24.19 8.74
C LYS A 309 4.25 25.12 8.28
N GLU A 310 4.59 26.15 7.52
CA GLU A 310 3.64 27.12 6.98
C GLU A 310 2.59 26.49 6.07
N ASP A 311 2.99 25.51 5.26
CA ASP A 311 2.17 24.88 4.23
C ASP A 311 1.39 23.67 4.72
N GLN A 312 1.65 23.22 5.94
CA GLN A 312 0.93 22.09 6.51
C GLN A 312 -0.53 22.44 6.82
N CYS A 313 -1.44 21.55 6.44
CA CYS A 313 -2.89 21.65 6.66
C CYS A 313 -3.39 20.53 7.58
N GLY A 314 -4.63 20.68 8.08
CA GLY A 314 -5.26 19.65 8.90
C GLY A 314 -4.56 19.47 10.26
N LEU A 315 -4.35 20.55 11.01
CA LEU A 315 -3.49 20.54 12.19
C LEU A 315 -4.25 20.84 13.47
N VAL A 316 -3.82 20.21 14.56
CA VAL A 316 -4.00 20.74 15.92
C VAL A 316 -2.64 21.22 16.40
N TYR A 317 -2.59 22.47 16.86
CA TYR A 317 -1.35 23.15 17.15
C TYR A 317 -1.39 23.84 18.54
N HIS A 318 -0.22 24.03 19.09
CA HIS A 318 0.02 24.70 20.37
C HIS A 318 0.90 25.93 20.11
N ILE A 319 0.45 27.09 20.59
CA ILE A 319 1.20 28.34 20.54
C ILE A 319 1.63 28.67 21.96
N LYS A 320 2.91 28.90 22.17
CA LYS A 320 3.47 29.42 23.43
C LYS A 320 3.84 30.89 23.24
N CYS A 321 3.39 31.75 24.16
CA CYS A 321 3.82 33.13 24.11
C CYS A 321 5.32 33.23 24.38
N LYS A 322 6.04 34.05 23.59
CA LYS A 322 7.47 34.24 23.76
C LYS A 322 7.84 35.01 25.02
N ASN A 323 6.96 35.88 25.49
CA ASN A 323 7.21 36.81 26.57
C ASN A 323 6.66 36.37 27.93
N CYS A 324 5.81 35.30 27.98
CA CYS A 324 5.25 34.76 29.21
C CYS A 324 4.96 33.28 29.09
N SER A 325 4.41 32.68 30.16
CA SER A 325 4.05 31.24 30.20
C SER A 325 2.71 30.90 29.56
N ASP A 326 1.97 31.89 29.08
CA ASP A 326 0.62 31.68 28.53
C ASP A 326 0.66 30.88 27.24
N THR A 327 -0.30 29.98 27.11
CA THR A 327 -0.35 29.04 25.98
C THR A 327 -1.75 28.96 25.39
N TYR A 328 -1.82 28.61 24.11
CA TYR A 328 -3.04 28.44 23.35
C TYR A 328 -3.00 27.16 22.52
N ILE A 329 -4.08 26.40 22.47
CA ILE A 329 -4.27 25.26 21.58
C ILE A 329 -5.42 25.57 20.63
N GLY A 330 -5.22 25.32 19.34
CA GLY A 330 -6.23 25.50 18.32
C GLY A 330 -6.12 24.48 17.20
N GLU A 331 -7.13 24.46 16.33
CA GLU A 331 -7.13 23.62 15.13
C GLU A 331 -7.24 24.46 13.86
N THR A 332 -6.81 23.90 12.75
CA THR A 332 -7.02 24.46 11.43
C THR A 332 -7.11 23.39 10.36
N GLY A 333 -8.11 23.48 9.48
CA GLY A 333 -8.13 22.70 8.23
C GLY A 333 -7.30 23.35 7.13
N ARG A 334 -7.00 24.64 7.27
CA ARG A 334 -6.23 25.45 6.32
C ARG A 334 -4.73 25.34 6.61
N ASN A 335 -3.94 25.92 5.73
CA ASN A 335 -2.50 26.05 5.87
C ASN A 335 -2.14 26.86 7.13
N MET A 336 -1.10 26.39 7.85
CA MET A 336 -0.69 26.95 9.14
C MET A 336 -0.29 28.43 9.03
N GLY A 337 0.39 28.81 7.94
CA GLY A 337 0.81 30.18 7.71
C GLY A 337 -0.36 31.16 7.60
N ILE A 338 -1.46 30.75 6.93
CA ILE A 338 -2.70 31.55 6.86
C ILE A 338 -3.31 31.66 8.24
N ARG A 339 -3.44 30.54 8.96
CA ARG A 339 -4.03 30.53 10.31
C ARG A 339 -3.22 31.36 11.29
N PHE A 340 -1.91 31.30 11.23
CA PHE A 340 -1.03 32.10 12.09
C PHE A 340 -1.14 33.60 11.80
N LYS A 341 -1.24 33.99 10.53
CA LYS A 341 -1.52 35.40 10.14
C LYS A 341 -2.85 35.90 10.70
N GLU A 342 -3.88 35.07 10.77
CA GLU A 342 -5.16 35.43 11.41
C GLU A 342 -5.02 35.71 12.91
N HIS A 343 -4.13 34.96 13.59
CA HIS A 343 -3.84 35.18 15.00
C HIS A 343 -3.02 36.43 15.28
N THR A 344 -2.20 36.88 14.35
CA THR A 344 -1.26 37.99 14.54
C THR A 344 -1.63 39.26 13.79
N SER A 345 -2.55 39.19 12.83
CA SER A 345 -2.97 40.37 12.03
C SER A 345 -3.94 41.27 12.77
N ARG A 346 -3.75 42.61 12.66
CA ARG A 346 -4.65 43.60 13.21
C ARG A 346 -6.08 43.57 12.63
N LYS A 347 -6.25 43.08 11.40
CA LYS A 347 -7.54 42.95 10.69
C LYS A 347 -8.14 41.56 10.72
N GLY A 348 -7.70 40.66 11.59
CA GLY A 348 -8.14 39.27 11.64
C GLY A 348 -9.30 39.00 12.60
N THR A 349 -9.77 37.74 12.62
CA THR A 349 -10.81 37.26 13.53
C THR A 349 -10.39 37.40 14.99
N ASN A 350 -11.39 37.62 15.85
CA ASN A 350 -11.19 37.76 17.29
C ASN A 350 -10.73 36.42 17.89
N SER A 351 -9.43 36.27 18.18
CA SER A 351 -8.85 35.06 18.78
C SER A 351 -8.20 35.38 20.14
N ALA A 352 -8.31 34.47 21.07
CA ALA A 352 -7.76 34.67 22.42
C ALA A 352 -6.26 34.99 22.44
N ILE A 353 -5.49 34.36 21.53
CA ILE A 353 -4.06 34.65 21.41
C ILE A 353 -3.81 36.08 20.88
N LYS A 354 -4.62 36.56 19.93
CA LYS A 354 -4.53 37.91 19.42
C LYS A 354 -4.79 38.97 20.50
N GLU A 355 -5.87 38.82 21.26
CA GLU A 355 -6.18 39.70 22.38
C GLU A 355 -5.06 39.72 23.41
N HIS A 356 -4.49 38.58 23.75
CA HIS A 356 -3.35 38.50 24.64
C HIS A 356 -2.13 39.25 24.12
N LEU A 357 -1.79 39.10 22.84
CA LEU A 357 -0.64 39.77 22.22
C LEU A 357 -0.85 41.30 22.18
N GLU A 358 -2.05 41.77 21.87
CA GLU A 358 -2.41 43.18 21.81
C GLU A 358 -2.46 43.79 23.23
N ALA A 359 -3.14 43.12 24.18
CA ALA A 359 -3.35 43.66 25.55
C ALA A 359 -2.04 43.76 26.33
N LYS A 360 -1.12 42.81 26.15
CA LYS A 360 0.15 42.76 26.89
C LYS A 360 1.36 43.26 26.08
N ASN A 361 1.15 43.67 24.84
CA ASN A 361 2.22 44.03 23.88
C ASN A 361 3.27 42.95 23.75
N HIS A 362 2.83 41.66 23.70
CA HIS A 362 3.67 40.50 23.54
C HIS A 362 3.83 40.16 22.08
N ILE A 363 4.84 39.32 21.78
CA ILE A 363 5.18 38.89 20.41
C ILE A 363 5.10 37.37 20.34
N CYS A 364 4.66 36.86 19.19
CA CYS A 364 4.69 35.45 18.84
C CYS A 364 5.12 35.30 17.38
N THR A 365 5.91 34.29 17.11
CA THR A 365 6.40 33.94 15.77
C THR A 365 5.92 32.54 15.38
N LEU A 366 6.02 32.18 14.11
CA LEU A 366 5.66 30.84 13.65
C LEU A 366 6.57 29.74 14.28
N GLU A 367 7.75 30.10 14.73
CA GLU A 367 8.66 29.18 15.45
C GLU A 367 8.06 28.75 16.80
N ASP A 368 7.32 29.65 17.46
CA ASP A 368 6.65 29.40 18.74
C ASP A 368 5.41 28.48 18.61
N VAL A 369 5.03 28.11 17.39
CA VAL A 369 3.97 27.18 17.09
C VAL A 369 4.51 25.76 17.08
N LYS A 370 3.99 24.88 17.94
CA LYS A 370 4.25 23.43 17.93
C LYS A 370 3.05 22.70 17.34
N ILE A 371 3.27 21.89 16.30
CA ILE A 371 2.24 21.00 15.77
C ILE A 371 2.13 19.82 16.72
N LEU A 372 0.95 19.60 17.29
CA LEU A 372 0.66 18.49 18.20
C LEU A 372 0.16 17.26 17.46
N GLU A 373 -0.81 17.46 16.54
CA GLU A 373 -1.44 16.37 15.78
C GLU A 373 -1.76 16.81 14.36
N ARG A 374 -1.88 15.85 13.47
CA ARG A 374 -2.39 16.03 12.11
C ARG A 374 -3.64 15.19 11.88
N GLU A 375 -4.68 15.82 11.31
CA GLU A 375 -5.95 15.17 11.01
C GLU A 375 -6.68 15.95 9.92
N ASP A 376 -6.92 15.30 8.79
CA ASP A 376 -7.60 15.95 7.65
C ASP A 376 -9.13 16.00 7.84
N ASP A 377 -9.70 15.03 8.55
CA ASP A 377 -11.13 14.99 8.89
C ASP A 377 -11.46 16.08 9.92
N TRP A 378 -12.44 16.93 9.58
CA TRP A 378 -12.82 18.07 10.43
C TRP A 378 -13.30 17.62 11.82
N TYR A 379 -14.18 16.64 11.89
CA TYR A 379 -14.77 16.21 13.16
C TYR A 379 -13.73 15.55 14.07
N LYS A 380 -12.90 14.67 13.52
CA LYS A 380 -11.81 14.03 14.27
C LYS A 380 -10.79 15.06 14.75
N ARG A 381 -10.51 16.09 13.96
CA ARG A 381 -9.59 17.16 14.33
C ARG A 381 -10.16 17.98 15.50
N LYS A 382 -11.47 18.28 15.49
CA LYS A 382 -12.16 18.92 16.61
C LYS A 382 -12.13 18.08 17.88
N VAL A 383 -12.33 16.78 17.78
CA VAL A 383 -12.20 15.84 18.92
C VAL A 383 -10.78 15.84 19.46
N LYS A 384 -9.76 15.79 18.60
CA LYS A 384 -8.34 15.84 19.00
C LYS A 384 -7.99 17.16 19.68
N GLU A 385 -8.48 18.28 19.16
CA GLU A 385 -8.34 19.61 19.77
C GLU A 385 -8.87 19.61 21.22
N ALA A 386 -10.12 19.17 21.41
CA ALA A 386 -10.76 19.12 22.72
C ALA A 386 -10.02 18.22 23.73
N ILE A 387 -9.55 17.06 23.26
CA ILE A 387 -8.71 16.14 24.08
C ILE A 387 -7.41 16.84 24.51
N LEU A 388 -6.74 17.52 23.60
CA LEU A 388 -5.46 18.20 23.86
C LEU A 388 -5.64 19.43 24.76
N ILE A 389 -6.73 20.20 24.58
CA ILE A 389 -7.08 21.30 25.48
C ILE A 389 -7.27 20.77 26.90
N GLN A 390 -8.02 19.68 27.06
CA GLN A 390 -8.30 19.11 28.37
C GLN A 390 -7.04 18.52 29.03
N ARG A 391 -6.12 17.96 28.23
CA ARG A 391 -4.85 17.37 28.73
C ARG A 391 -3.83 18.43 29.10
N HIS A 392 -3.66 19.46 28.28
CA HIS A 392 -2.62 20.49 28.46
C HIS A 392 -3.09 21.72 29.21
N GLN A 393 -4.39 21.92 29.38
CA GLN A 393 -5.02 23.04 30.11
C GLN A 393 -4.41 24.41 29.72
N PRO A 394 -4.43 24.78 28.43
CA PRO A 394 -3.84 26.04 27.97
C PRO A 394 -4.56 27.24 28.60
N THR A 395 -3.79 28.27 28.99
CA THR A 395 -4.28 29.42 29.77
C THR A 395 -5.13 30.40 28.95
N LEU A 396 -4.94 30.44 27.63
CA LEU A 396 -5.59 31.40 26.74
C LEU A 396 -6.87 30.88 26.06
N ASN A 397 -7.15 29.57 26.15
CA ASN A 397 -8.35 29.04 25.53
C ASN A 397 -9.61 29.51 26.30
N ARG A 398 -10.59 30.06 25.56
CA ARG A 398 -11.85 30.55 26.13
C ARG A 398 -12.83 29.44 26.46
N ASP A 399 -12.76 28.34 25.70
CA ASP A 399 -13.60 27.17 25.86
C ASP A 399 -12.75 25.88 25.82
N LYS A 400 -13.39 24.77 26.11
CA LYS A 400 -12.75 23.44 26.14
C LYS A 400 -12.80 22.73 24.77
N GLY A 401 -13.18 23.44 23.70
CA GLY A 401 -13.43 22.89 22.39
C GLY A 401 -14.73 22.09 22.32
N LEU A 402 -14.75 21.04 21.46
CA LEU A 402 -15.90 20.15 21.34
C LEU A 402 -16.20 19.47 22.71
N GLU A 403 -17.46 19.45 23.10
CA GLU A 403 -17.87 18.76 24.33
C GLU A 403 -17.58 17.25 24.22
N LEU A 404 -16.74 16.75 25.12
CA LEU A 404 -16.42 15.34 25.18
C LEU A 404 -17.36 14.62 26.15
N PRO A 405 -17.84 13.40 25.85
CA PRO A 405 -18.64 12.63 26.78
C PRO A 405 -17.95 12.51 28.14
N PRO A 406 -18.68 12.75 29.26
CA PRO A 406 -18.09 12.79 30.61
C PRO A 406 -17.29 11.55 30.99
N ILE A 407 -17.62 10.40 30.42
CA ILE A 407 -16.91 9.13 30.66
C ILE A 407 -15.42 9.18 30.29
N TYR A 408 -15.02 10.05 29.36
CA TYR A 408 -13.62 10.16 28.92
C TYR A 408 -12.81 11.18 29.73
N VAL A 409 -13.46 12.11 30.41
CA VAL A 409 -12.80 13.21 31.14
C VAL A 409 -11.83 12.69 32.22
N PRO A 410 -12.18 11.67 33.04
CA PRO A 410 -11.25 11.13 34.06
C PRO A 410 -10.02 10.45 33.42
N LEU A 411 -10.14 9.89 32.20
CA LEU A 411 -9.03 9.26 31.51
C LEU A 411 -8.02 10.27 30.94
N LEU A 412 -8.44 11.52 30.73
CA LEU A 412 -7.61 12.58 30.16
C LEU A 412 -6.89 13.40 31.26
N SER A 413 -7.39 13.37 32.48
CA SER A 413 -6.82 14.09 33.63
C SER A 413 -5.73 13.30 34.37
N HIS A 414 -5.63 11.98 34.16
CA HIS A 414 -4.54 11.17 34.68
C HIS A 414 -3.44 11.03 33.62
N ASP A 415 -2.29 11.63 33.86
CA ASP A 415 -1.04 11.34 33.15
C ASP A 415 -0.37 10.14 33.83
N PRO A 416 -0.46 8.91 33.27
CA PRO A 416 0.19 7.73 33.88
C PRO A 416 1.69 7.69 33.65
N HIS A 417 2.22 8.64 32.86
CA HIS A 417 3.65 8.76 32.60
C HIS A 417 4.05 10.24 32.65
N GLY A 418 4.61 10.63 33.80
CA GLY A 418 5.38 11.87 33.90
C GLY A 418 6.36 11.94 32.74
N SER A 419 6.35 13.08 32.06
CA SER A 419 7.22 13.50 30.94
C SER A 419 8.41 12.58 30.66
N CYS A 420 8.27 11.64 29.73
CA CYS A 420 9.39 11.24 28.93
C CYS A 420 9.60 12.34 27.86
N ASP A 421 10.41 13.30 28.19
CA ASP A 421 11.08 14.15 27.21
C ASP A 421 11.94 13.23 26.32
N ILE A 422 11.38 12.75 25.25
CA ILE A 422 12.14 12.21 24.15
C ILE A 422 12.66 13.45 23.39
N SER A 423 13.75 14.00 23.91
CA SER A 423 14.63 14.89 23.17
C SER A 423 15.07 14.12 21.92
N ALA A 424 14.76 14.66 20.77
CA ALA A 424 15.27 14.16 19.49
C ALA A 424 16.79 14.03 19.57
N PRO A 425 17.41 12.94 19.09
CA PRO A 425 18.85 12.85 19.04
C PRO A 425 19.37 13.95 18.13
N SER A 426 20.26 14.79 18.70
CA SER A 426 21.04 15.78 17.97
C SER A 426 21.72 15.10 16.80
N GLN A 427 21.51 15.64 15.62
CA GLN A 427 22.32 15.33 14.44
C GLN A 427 23.79 15.54 14.79
N ARG A 428 24.58 14.48 14.81
CA ARG A 428 26.02 14.54 14.64
C ARG A 428 26.35 14.11 13.21
N HIS A 429 27.20 14.89 12.60
CA HIS A 429 27.74 14.94 11.26
C HIS A 429 27.90 13.61 10.51
#